data_8a1aeb5f0ff73eb85142e66b506d6fd8
#
_entry.id   8a1aeb5f0ff73eb85142e66b506d6fd8
#
_cell.length_a   1.000
_cell.length_b   1.000
_cell.length_c   1.000
_cell.angle_alpha   90.00
_cell.angle_beta   90.00
_cell.angle_gamma   90.00
#
_symmetry.space_group_name_H-M   'P 1'
#
loop_
_entity.id
_entity.type
_entity.pdbx_description
1 polymer ?
#
loop_
_entity_poly.entity_id
_entity_poly.type
_entity_poly.pdbx_seq_one_letter_code
_entity_poly.pdbx_strand_id
1 'polypeptide(L)'
;MKTLLLALMAMIALGTSARTSSDELTAKADNNGYIVFEGDIAPDFTVTLTDGKRVTLSSLRGKVVMLQFTASWCGVCRKEMPFIESEIWKKHKDNPEFMLIGIDRDEPIEQVQKFRKITGVTYPLGLDPGANIYAKYALRNSGITRNVLIGRDGKIIMRTRLYNTKEFKKLVERIDEELGEKTKNNH
;
A
#
# COMPACT_ATOMS: atom_id res chain seq x y z
N MET A 1 -75.30 -9.67 22.65
CA MET A 1 -74.08 -10.34 22.89
C MET A 1 -73.14 -9.99 21.76
N LYS A 2 -72.17 -9.07 21.98
CA LYS A 2 -71.20 -8.60 20.98
C LYS A 2 -69.82 -9.18 21.37
N THR A 3 -69.36 -10.11 20.57
CA THR A 3 -68.03 -10.71 20.71
C THR A 3 -66.99 -9.76 20.13
N LEU A 4 -66.08 -9.29 20.99
CA LEU A 4 -64.95 -8.43 20.63
C LEU A 4 -63.76 -9.30 20.27
N LEU A 5 -63.37 -9.35 18.97
CA LEU A 5 -62.12 -9.99 18.54
C LEU A 5 -60.96 -8.99 18.74
N LEU A 6 -60.07 -9.32 19.69
CA LEU A 6 -58.75 -8.66 19.80
C LEU A 6 -57.79 -9.27 18.77
N ALA A 7 -57.44 -8.47 17.75
CA ALA A 7 -56.33 -8.83 16.85
C ALA A 7 -55.00 -8.40 17.47
N LEU A 8 -54.19 -9.40 17.86
CA LEU A 8 -52.83 -9.20 18.37
C LEU A 8 -51.88 -9.04 17.19
N MET A 9 -51.52 -7.76 16.84
CA MET A 9 -50.47 -7.48 15.87
C MET A 9 -49.11 -7.72 16.52
N ALA A 10 -48.42 -8.83 16.15
CA ALA A 10 -47.02 -9.06 16.49
C ALA A 10 -46.13 -8.21 15.56
N MET A 11 -45.60 -7.09 16.10
CA MET A 11 -44.52 -6.36 15.43
C MET A 11 -43.24 -7.18 15.46
N ILE A 12 -42.89 -7.81 14.35
CA ILE A 12 -41.57 -8.37 14.13
C ILE A 12 -40.65 -7.19 13.83
N ALA A 13 -39.91 -6.72 14.85
CA ALA A 13 -38.81 -5.79 14.66
C ALA A 13 -37.67 -6.53 13.96
N LEU A 14 -37.57 -6.36 12.63
CA LEU A 14 -36.35 -6.73 11.91
C LEU A 14 -35.23 -5.77 12.36
N GLY A 15 -34.42 -6.24 13.31
CA GLY A 15 -33.19 -5.57 13.71
C GLY A 15 -32.16 -5.64 12.57
N THR A 16 -32.18 -4.66 11.67
CA THR A 16 -31.07 -4.42 10.74
C THR A 16 -29.89 -3.89 11.58
N SER A 17 -29.00 -4.79 11.99
CA SER A 17 -27.72 -4.42 12.61
C SER A 17 -26.93 -3.64 11.55
N ALA A 18 -26.82 -2.31 11.71
CA ALA A 18 -25.98 -1.50 10.87
C ALA A 18 -24.53 -1.94 11.05
N ARG A 19 -23.93 -2.54 10.01
CA ARG A 19 -22.50 -2.83 9.99
C ARG A 19 -21.72 -1.54 10.15
N THR A 20 -20.74 -1.54 11.05
CA THR A 20 -19.83 -0.40 11.18
C THR A 20 -18.89 -0.36 9.97
N SER A 21 -18.36 0.83 9.65
CA SER A 21 -17.40 1.00 8.53
C SER A 21 -16.14 0.11 8.71
N SER A 22 -15.77 -0.20 9.96
CA SER A 22 -14.68 -1.12 10.28
C SER A 22 -15.01 -2.57 9.91
N ASP A 23 -16.26 -3.00 10.10
CA ASP A 23 -16.70 -4.36 9.77
C ASP A 23 -16.74 -4.57 8.25
N GLU A 24 -17.15 -3.56 7.49
CA GLU A 24 -17.13 -3.58 6.03
C GLU A 24 -15.70 -3.66 5.47
N LEU A 25 -14.76 -2.88 6.02
CA LEU A 25 -13.36 -2.94 5.62
C LEU A 25 -12.73 -4.29 5.95
N THR A 26 -13.04 -4.87 7.12
CA THR A 26 -12.55 -6.19 7.50
C THR A 26 -13.12 -7.28 6.59
N ALA A 27 -14.38 -7.18 6.19
CA ALA A 27 -15.02 -8.12 5.26
C ALA A 27 -14.44 -8.02 3.84
N LYS A 28 -13.95 -6.84 3.44
CA LYS A 28 -13.28 -6.63 2.13
C LYS A 28 -11.84 -7.13 2.12
N ALA A 29 -11.15 -7.19 3.26
CA ALA A 29 -9.72 -7.49 3.30
C ALA A 29 -9.41 -8.93 2.88
N ASP A 30 -8.31 -9.10 2.13
CA ASP A 30 -7.75 -10.42 1.86
C ASP A 30 -7.02 -11.01 3.09
N ASN A 31 -6.54 -12.25 2.98
CA ASN A 31 -5.80 -12.94 4.05
C ASN A 31 -4.49 -12.24 4.45
N ASN A 32 -3.99 -11.34 3.61
CA ASN A 32 -2.82 -10.50 3.86
C ASN A 32 -3.18 -9.16 4.49
N GLY A 33 -4.46 -8.87 4.66
CA GLY A 33 -4.99 -7.62 5.21
C GLY A 33 -4.98 -6.46 4.22
N TYR A 34 -4.84 -6.70 2.91
CA TYR A 34 -5.07 -5.68 1.89
C TYR A 34 -6.56 -5.44 1.71
N ILE A 35 -6.95 -4.18 1.52
CA ILE A 35 -8.32 -3.75 1.20
C ILE A 35 -8.44 -3.19 -0.23
N VAL A 36 -7.36 -3.26 -0.99
CA VAL A 36 -7.24 -2.91 -2.42
C VAL A 36 -6.74 -4.12 -3.20
N PHE A 37 -7.07 -4.22 -4.50
CA PHE A 37 -6.76 -5.38 -5.33
C PHE A 37 -6.16 -4.98 -6.67
N GLU A 38 -5.52 -5.94 -7.37
CA GLU A 38 -5.08 -5.72 -8.75
C GLU A 38 -6.30 -5.36 -9.61
N GLY A 39 -6.15 -4.33 -10.45
CA GLY A 39 -7.22 -3.76 -11.26
C GLY A 39 -7.93 -2.56 -10.61
N ASP A 40 -7.89 -2.42 -9.28
CA ASP A 40 -8.44 -1.25 -8.60
C ASP A 40 -7.64 0.01 -8.96
N ILE A 41 -8.30 1.15 -9.05
CA ILE A 41 -7.61 2.45 -9.03
C ILE A 41 -6.98 2.63 -7.65
N ALA A 42 -5.67 2.88 -7.62
CA ALA A 42 -4.94 3.11 -6.38
C ALA A 42 -5.54 4.32 -5.62
N PRO A 43 -5.90 4.17 -4.34
CA PRO A 43 -6.44 5.27 -3.53
C PRO A 43 -5.50 6.46 -3.51
N ASP A 44 -6.01 7.64 -3.86
CA ASP A 44 -5.22 8.87 -3.91
C ASP A 44 -4.84 9.38 -2.51
N PHE A 45 -3.66 9.99 -2.43
CA PHE A 45 -3.15 10.62 -1.23
C PHE A 45 -2.09 11.68 -1.58
N THR A 46 -1.80 12.56 -0.64
CA THR A 46 -0.63 13.43 -0.68
C THR A 46 0.31 13.05 0.47
N VAL A 47 1.58 12.82 0.15
CA VAL A 47 2.63 12.51 1.11
C VAL A 47 3.66 13.62 1.18
N THR A 48 4.14 13.95 2.38
CA THR A 48 5.29 14.83 2.58
C THR A 48 6.55 13.97 2.69
N LEU A 49 7.51 14.19 1.80
CA LEU A 49 8.79 13.49 1.81
C LEU A 49 9.72 14.04 2.89
N THR A 50 10.75 13.28 3.24
CA THR A 50 11.74 13.69 4.26
C THR A 50 12.61 14.89 3.85
N ASP A 51 12.57 15.31 2.57
CA ASP A 51 13.19 16.54 2.05
C ASP A 51 12.22 17.75 2.06
N GLY A 52 11.00 17.57 2.57
CA GLY A 52 9.96 18.59 2.65
C GLY A 52 9.07 18.70 1.40
N LYS A 53 9.40 18.04 0.30
CA LYS A 53 8.55 18.05 -0.90
C LYS A 53 7.25 17.32 -0.65
N ARG A 54 6.17 17.78 -1.31
CA ARG A 54 4.87 17.12 -1.28
C ARG A 54 4.62 16.45 -2.63
N VAL A 55 4.17 15.21 -2.59
CA VAL A 55 3.83 14.41 -3.76
C VAL A 55 2.40 13.90 -3.62
N THR A 56 1.56 14.16 -4.62
CA THR A 56 0.22 13.58 -4.71
C THR A 56 0.25 12.41 -5.69
N LEU A 57 -0.29 11.25 -5.32
CA LEU A 57 -0.23 10.07 -6.17
C LEU A 57 -0.87 10.30 -7.55
N SER A 58 -2.02 10.99 -7.59
CA SER A 58 -2.70 11.29 -8.86
C SER A 58 -1.88 12.18 -9.81
N SER A 59 -0.93 12.98 -9.30
CA SER A 59 -0.01 13.77 -10.14
C SER A 59 1.05 12.93 -10.84
N LEU A 60 1.19 11.66 -10.48
CA LEU A 60 2.12 10.72 -11.09
C LEU A 60 1.49 9.86 -12.21
N ARG A 61 0.29 10.20 -12.67
CA ARG A 61 -0.33 9.51 -13.81
C ARG A 61 0.58 9.57 -15.04
N GLY A 62 0.63 8.48 -15.80
CA GLY A 62 1.58 8.29 -16.90
C GLY A 62 2.89 7.63 -16.48
N LYS A 63 3.19 7.55 -15.19
CA LYS A 63 4.36 6.86 -14.66
C LYS A 63 4.00 5.50 -14.06
N VAL A 64 4.96 4.59 -14.05
CA VAL A 64 4.94 3.40 -13.20
C VAL A 64 5.35 3.82 -11.80
N VAL A 65 4.53 3.54 -10.80
CA VAL A 65 4.77 3.96 -9.42
C VAL A 65 4.86 2.74 -8.51
N MET A 66 5.93 2.63 -7.74
CA MET A 66 6.05 1.66 -6.66
C MET A 66 5.90 2.36 -5.31
N LEU A 67 4.95 1.92 -4.50
CA LEU A 67 4.82 2.29 -3.10
C LEU A 67 5.36 1.16 -2.24
N GLN A 68 6.30 1.48 -1.34
CA GLN A 68 6.73 0.57 -0.28
C GLN A 68 6.19 1.09 1.05
N PHE A 69 5.44 0.29 1.79
CA PHE A 69 5.06 0.60 3.17
C PHE A 69 6.07 0.02 4.14
N THR A 70 6.65 0.88 4.97
CA THR A 70 7.78 0.54 5.85
C THR A 70 7.66 1.20 7.22
N ALA A 71 8.52 0.81 8.16
CA ALA A 71 8.71 1.46 9.45
C ALA A 71 10.07 1.03 10.05
N SER A 72 10.68 1.85 10.88
CA SER A 72 12.01 1.57 11.46
C SER A 72 12.02 0.37 12.40
N TRP A 73 10.92 0.09 13.08
CA TRP A 73 10.75 -1.09 13.95
C TRP A 73 10.52 -2.40 13.19
N CYS A 74 10.30 -2.34 11.87
CA CYS A 74 9.98 -3.49 11.04
C CYS A 74 11.25 -4.24 10.59
N GLY A 75 11.55 -5.37 11.19
CA GLY A 75 12.73 -6.17 10.86
C GLY A 75 12.72 -6.73 9.43
N VAL A 76 11.55 -7.08 8.88
CA VAL A 76 11.40 -7.58 7.50
C VAL A 76 11.64 -6.44 6.51
N CYS A 77 11.14 -5.23 6.80
CA CYS A 77 11.36 -4.06 5.95
C CYS A 77 12.86 -3.75 5.83
N ARG A 78 13.59 -3.79 6.97
CA ARG A 78 15.06 -3.60 6.98
C ARG A 78 15.82 -4.62 6.13
N LYS A 79 15.31 -5.84 6.01
CA LYS A 79 15.90 -6.87 5.14
C LYS A 79 15.62 -6.61 3.67
N GLU A 80 14.41 -6.15 3.33
CA GLU A 80 13.97 -5.91 1.96
C GLU A 80 14.58 -4.64 1.34
N MET A 81 14.66 -3.55 2.13
CA MET A 81 15.04 -2.22 1.64
C MET A 81 16.37 -2.16 0.87
N PRO A 82 17.48 -2.84 1.29
CA PRO A 82 18.71 -2.86 0.50
C PRO A 82 18.55 -3.49 -0.89
N PHE A 83 17.67 -4.48 -1.05
CA PHE A 83 17.37 -5.09 -2.35
C PHE A 83 16.52 -4.16 -3.22
N ILE A 84 15.53 -3.47 -2.63
CA ILE A 84 14.78 -2.41 -3.35
C ILE A 84 15.75 -1.33 -3.84
N GLU A 85 16.70 -0.91 -3.01
CA GLU A 85 17.73 0.06 -3.39
C GLU A 85 18.58 -0.43 -4.55
N SER A 86 19.12 -1.67 -4.48
CA SER A 86 20.07 -2.18 -5.46
C SER A 86 19.42 -2.63 -6.76
N GLU A 87 18.29 -3.32 -6.69
CA GLU A 87 17.69 -4.01 -7.83
C GLU A 87 16.57 -3.20 -8.52
N ILE A 88 15.98 -2.23 -7.81
CA ILE A 88 14.91 -1.39 -8.35
C ILE A 88 15.36 0.06 -8.45
N TRP A 89 15.66 0.69 -7.31
CA TRP A 89 15.90 2.13 -7.30
C TRP A 89 17.12 2.55 -8.11
N LYS A 90 18.29 1.98 -7.85
CA LYS A 90 19.53 2.31 -8.58
C LYS A 90 19.43 2.04 -10.06
N LYS A 91 18.63 1.07 -10.46
CA LYS A 91 18.41 0.73 -11.87
C LYS A 91 17.52 1.76 -12.57
N HIS A 92 16.48 2.24 -11.91
CA HIS A 92 15.42 3.04 -12.54
C HIS A 92 15.33 4.48 -12.07
N LYS A 93 16.14 4.95 -11.10
CA LYS A 93 16.06 6.29 -10.50
C LYS A 93 16.16 7.44 -11.51
N ASP A 94 16.84 7.23 -12.62
CA ASP A 94 17.04 8.22 -13.67
C ASP A 94 16.00 8.09 -14.80
N ASN A 95 15.09 7.12 -14.72
CA ASN A 95 13.99 6.96 -15.67
C ASN A 95 12.83 7.91 -15.29
N PRO A 96 12.48 8.90 -16.13
CA PRO A 96 11.42 9.86 -15.83
C PRO A 96 10.01 9.22 -15.76
N GLU A 97 9.85 8.00 -16.27
CA GLU A 97 8.59 7.27 -16.26
C GLU A 97 8.43 6.39 -15.01
N PHE A 98 9.42 6.38 -14.11
CA PHE A 98 9.38 5.60 -12.87
C PHE A 98 9.37 6.49 -11.63
N MET A 99 8.65 6.08 -10.61
CA MET A 99 8.70 6.68 -9.28
C MET A 99 8.60 5.61 -8.21
N LEU A 100 9.50 5.66 -7.23
CA LEU A 100 9.46 4.85 -6.01
C LEU A 100 9.34 5.74 -4.79
N ILE A 101 8.39 5.45 -3.90
CA ILE A 101 8.20 6.16 -2.62
C ILE A 101 8.07 5.12 -1.51
N GLY A 102 8.99 5.15 -0.54
CA GLY A 102 8.82 4.45 0.72
C GLY A 102 7.93 5.29 1.65
N ILE A 103 6.84 4.73 2.13
CA ILE A 103 5.89 5.41 3.02
C ILE A 103 6.12 4.86 4.43
N ASP A 104 6.69 5.69 5.28
CA ASP A 104 7.00 5.34 6.66
C ASP A 104 5.78 5.58 7.55
N ARG A 105 5.35 4.49 8.21
CA ARG A 105 4.10 4.45 8.95
C ARG A 105 4.26 4.99 10.36
N ASP A 106 3.68 6.16 10.61
CA ASP A 106 3.42 6.72 11.94
C ASP A 106 4.67 6.95 12.79
N GLU A 107 5.77 7.37 12.13
CA GLU A 107 7.00 7.74 12.82
C GLU A 107 7.37 9.22 12.56
N PRO A 108 8.01 9.89 13.53
CA PRO A 108 8.48 11.26 13.35
C PRO A 108 9.65 11.31 12.36
N ILE A 109 9.82 12.46 11.70
CA ILE A 109 10.81 12.64 10.62
C ILE A 109 12.24 12.27 11.05
N GLU A 110 12.62 12.57 12.29
CA GLU A 110 13.94 12.26 12.84
C GLU A 110 14.20 10.76 12.88
N GLN A 111 13.16 9.97 13.21
CA GLN A 111 13.23 8.52 13.24
C GLN A 111 13.37 7.97 11.81
N VAL A 112 12.60 8.50 10.86
CA VAL A 112 12.66 8.10 9.45
C VAL A 112 14.02 8.44 8.83
N GLN A 113 14.58 9.61 9.14
CA GLN A 113 15.91 10.00 8.68
C GLN A 113 17.02 9.10 9.27
N LYS A 114 16.91 8.72 10.56
CA LYS A 114 17.82 7.76 11.19
C LYS A 114 17.70 6.37 10.53
N PHE A 115 16.47 5.93 10.29
CA PHE A 115 16.18 4.67 9.61
C PHE A 115 16.76 4.62 8.19
N ARG A 116 16.61 5.71 7.42
CA ARG A 116 17.24 5.86 6.10
C ARG A 116 18.76 5.69 6.15
N LYS A 117 19.43 6.29 7.14
CA LYS A 117 20.89 6.16 7.33
C LYS A 117 21.29 4.71 7.66
N ILE A 118 20.51 4.02 8.51
CA ILE A 118 20.79 2.64 8.92
C ILE A 118 20.61 1.67 7.74
N THR A 119 19.60 1.86 6.91
CA THR A 119 19.30 0.99 5.77
C THR A 119 20.11 1.33 4.52
N GLY A 120 20.72 2.52 4.46
CA GLY A 120 21.53 2.99 3.34
C GLY A 120 20.73 3.30 2.07
N VAL A 121 19.40 3.38 2.17
CA VAL A 121 18.55 3.66 1.00
C VAL A 121 18.58 5.13 0.58
N THR A 122 18.51 5.37 -0.72
CA THR A 122 18.55 6.72 -1.30
C THR A 122 17.23 7.14 -1.94
N TYR A 123 16.30 6.21 -2.16
CA TYR A 123 14.98 6.54 -2.70
C TYR A 123 14.16 7.41 -1.72
N PRO A 124 13.19 8.18 -2.25
CA PRO A 124 12.32 9.03 -1.45
C PRO A 124 11.60 8.28 -0.35
N LEU A 125 11.68 8.78 0.89
CA LEU A 125 10.86 8.33 2.01
C LEU A 125 9.87 9.42 2.37
N GLY A 126 8.62 9.04 2.54
CA GLY A 126 7.50 9.91 2.90
C GLY A 126 6.92 9.55 4.27
N LEU A 127 6.33 10.55 4.92
CA LEU A 127 5.76 10.45 6.25
C LEU A 127 4.26 10.15 6.18
N ASP A 128 3.82 9.18 6.96
CA ASP A 128 2.41 8.82 7.10
C ASP A 128 1.93 8.92 8.56
N PRO A 129 1.81 10.15 9.12
CA PRO A 129 1.36 10.34 10.48
C PRO A 129 -0.05 9.79 10.69
N GLY A 130 -0.22 9.03 11.78
CA GLY A 130 -1.48 8.34 12.10
C GLY A 130 -1.81 7.18 11.16
N ALA A 131 -0.86 6.71 10.33
CA ALA A 131 -1.06 5.62 9.38
C ALA A 131 -2.26 5.85 8.42
N ASN A 132 -2.48 7.10 8.00
CA ASN A 132 -3.66 7.47 7.22
C ASN A 132 -3.55 7.08 5.74
N ILE A 133 -2.33 7.10 5.18
CA ILE A 133 -2.07 6.60 3.82
C ILE A 133 -2.13 5.06 3.84
N TYR A 134 -1.45 4.43 4.80
CA TYR A 134 -1.46 2.98 4.97
C TYR A 134 -2.87 2.41 5.06
N ALA A 135 -3.75 3.06 5.83
CA ALA A 135 -5.15 2.64 6.03
C ALA A 135 -6.03 2.70 4.78
N LYS A 136 -5.58 3.36 3.70
CA LYS A 136 -6.24 3.33 2.40
C LYS A 136 -5.95 2.05 1.62
N TYR A 137 -4.89 1.34 1.96
CA TYR A 137 -4.39 0.16 1.24
C TYR A 137 -4.55 -1.15 2.03
N ALA A 138 -4.52 -1.06 3.36
CA ALA A 138 -4.57 -2.23 4.22
C ALA A 138 -5.23 -1.94 5.57
N LEU A 139 -5.68 -2.98 6.26
CA LEU A 139 -6.19 -2.88 7.62
C LEU A 139 -5.13 -2.29 8.55
N ARG A 140 -5.50 -1.31 9.37
CA ARG A 140 -4.59 -0.61 10.30
C ARG A 140 -3.81 -1.54 11.24
N ASN A 141 -4.41 -2.65 11.64
CA ASN A 141 -3.83 -3.65 12.54
C ASN A 141 -3.05 -4.76 11.80
N SER A 142 -2.98 -4.72 10.46
CA SER A 142 -2.20 -5.69 9.69
C SER A 142 -0.72 -5.31 9.64
N GLY A 143 0.14 -6.30 9.35
CA GLY A 143 1.58 -6.09 9.29
C GLY A 143 2.02 -5.14 8.17
N ILE A 144 3.10 -4.39 8.41
CA ILE A 144 3.51 -3.23 7.61
C ILE A 144 4.16 -3.57 6.28
N THR A 145 5.04 -4.57 6.18
CA THR A 145 5.86 -4.84 4.97
C THR A 145 4.97 -5.13 3.77
N ARG A 146 4.89 -4.19 2.84
CA ARG A 146 4.03 -4.25 1.65
C ARG A 146 4.64 -3.45 0.53
N ASN A 147 4.50 -3.95 -0.70
CA ASN A 147 4.75 -3.17 -1.89
C ASN A 147 3.48 -3.17 -2.76
N VAL A 148 3.20 -2.03 -3.37
CA VAL A 148 2.09 -1.85 -4.31
C VAL A 148 2.67 -1.23 -5.58
N LEU A 149 2.60 -1.96 -6.68
CA LEU A 149 2.99 -1.49 -8.00
C LEU A 149 1.75 -0.97 -8.73
N ILE A 150 1.87 0.24 -9.28
CA ILE A 150 0.78 0.97 -9.93
C ILE A 150 1.21 1.29 -11.35
N GLY A 151 0.37 0.93 -12.30
CA GLY A 151 0.56 1.21 -13.73
C GLY A 151 0.33 2.68 -14.08
N ARG A 152 0.65 3.03 -15.33
CA ARG A 152 0.53 4.39 -15.87
C ARG A 152 -0.91 4.95 -15.81
N ASP A 153 -1.91 4.08 -15.91
CA ASP A 153 -3.33 4.42 -15.80
C ASP A 153 -3.79 4.63 -14.34
N GLY A 154 -2.90 4.36 -13.38
CA GLY A 154 -3.16 4.46 -11.94
C GLY A 154 -3.82 3.25 -11.34
N LYS A 155 -3.94 2.14 -12.06
CA LYS A 155 -4.42 0.88 -11.51
C LYS A 155 -3.30 0.13 -10.81
N ILE A 156 -3.66 -0.57 -9.75
CA ILE A 156 -2.77 -1.51 -9.08
C ILE A 156 -2.56 -2.72 -9.99
N ILE A 157 -1.30 -3.02 -10.30
CA ILE A 157 -0.92 -4.11 -11.19
C ILE A 157 -0.20 -5.27 -10.49
N MET A 158 0.32 -5.02 -9.28
CA MET A 158 0.90 -6.06 -8.43
C MET A 158 0.95 -5.61 -6.98
N ARG A 159 0.82 -6.55 -6.06
CA ARG A 159 0.98 -6.34 -4.61
C ARG A 159 1.86 -7.45 -4.04
N THR A 160 2.74 -7.12 -3.11
CA THR A 160 3.53 -8.11 -2.37
C THR A 160 3.33 -7.97 -0.86
N ARG A 161 3.59 -9.05 -0.11
CA ARG A 161 3.45 -9.06 1.34
C ARG A 161 4.63 -9.79 1.98
N LEU A 162 5.31 -9.11 2.92
CA LEU A 162 6.58 -9.58 3.49
C LEU A 162 7.71 -9.59 2.43
N TYR A 163 8.88 -10.06 2.82
CA TYR A 163 10.00 -10.25 1.89
C TYR A 163 10.18 -11.74 1.59
N ASN A 164 9.91 -12.10 0.34
CA ASN A 164 10.17 -13.40 -0.23
C ASN A 164 10.94 -13.21 -1.54
N THR A 165 12.09 -13.84 -1.68
CA THR A 165 12.98 -13.64 -2.84
C THR A 165 12.33 -13.97 -4.18
N LYS A 166 11.47 -15.00 -4.23
CA LYS A 166 10.77 -15.40 -5.46
C LYS A 166 9.71 -14.35 -5.85
N GLU A 167 8.96 -13.85 -4.89
CA GLU A 167 7.95 -12.81 -5.12
C GLU A 167 8.61 -11.47 -5.43
N PHE A 168 9.70 -11.14 -4.74
CA PHE A 168 10.49 -9.95 -5.01
C PHE A 168 11.08 -9.93 -6.42
N LYS A 169 11.61 -11.07 -6.90
CA LYS A 169 12.08 -11.20 -8.28
C LYS A 169 10.97 -10.93 -9.29
N LYS A 170 9.76 -11.45 -9.05
CA LYS A 170 8.59 -11.15 -9.91
C LYS A 170 8.23 -9.66 -9.89
N LEU A 171 8.37 -8.98 -8.74
CA LEU A 171 8.14 -7.54 -8.65
C LEU A 171 9.16 -6.77 -9.50
N VAL A 172 10.44 -7.12 -9.43
CA VAL A 172 11.50 -6.52 -10.26
C VAL A 172 11.21 -6.74 -11.75
N GLU A 173 10.94 -7.99 -12.15
CA GLU A 173 10.61 -8.34 -13.53
C GLU A 173 9.38 -7.56 -14.03
N ARG A 174 8.35 -7.43 -13.20
CA ARG A 174 7.15 -6.67 -13.56
C ARG A 174 7.41 -5.18 -13.76
N ILE A 175 8.26 -4.58 -12.94
CA ILE A 175 8.68 -3.17 -13.12
C ILE A 175 9.43 -3.01 -14.44
N ASP A 176 10.38 -3.91 -14.75
CA ASP A 176 11.13 -3.92 -16.00
C ASP A 176 10.20 -4.01 -17.22
N GLU A 177 9.23 -4.92 -17.19
CA GLU A 177 8.23 -5.08 -18.26
C GLU A 177 7.41 -3.79 -18.47
N GLU A 178 6.91 -3.19 -17.38
CA GLU A 178 6.11 -1.96 -17.46
C GLU A 178 6.91 -0.76 -17.98
N LEU A 179 8.22 -0.75 -17.75
CA LEU A 179 9.12 0.28 -18.26
C LEU A 179 9.68 -0.03 -19.66
N GLY A 180 9.30 -1.17 -20.25
CA GLY A 180 9.76 -1.59 -21.58
C GLY A 180 11.22 -2.07 -21.62
N GLU A 181 11.81 -2.38 -20.46
CA GLU A 181 13.14 -2.96 -20.38
C GLU A 181 13.06 -4.48 -20.58
N LYS A 182 13.77 -4.99 -21.59
CA LYS A 182 13.86 -6.43 -21.80
C LYS A 182 14.60 -7.06 -20.62
N THR A 183 13.95 -7.97 -19.91
CA THR A 183 14.62 -8.83 -18.92
C THR A 183 15.78 -9.52 -19.60
N LYS A 184 17.02 -9.25 -19.16
CA LYS A 184 18.18 -10.03 -19.61
C LYS A 184 18.02 -11.42 -19.02
N ASN A 185 17.49 -12.34 -19.81
CA ASN A 185 17.50 -13.76 -19.48
C ASN A 185 18.95 -14.19 -19.40
N ASN A 186 19.51 -14.24 -18.19
CA ASN A 186 20.76 -14.96 -17.94
C ASN A 186 20.41 -16.46 -18.04
N HIS A 187 20.78 -17.05 -19.17
CA HIS A 187 20.89 -18.50 -19.33
C HIS A 187 22.07 -19.02 -18.53
#